data_7f33990e48c470cd28f63e9c9af4ebcc
#
_entry.id   7f33990e48c470cd28f63e9c9af4ebcc
#
_cell.length_a   1.000
_cell.length_b   1.000
_cell.length_c   1.000
_cell.angle_alpha   90.00
_cell.angle_beta   90.00
_cell.angle_gamma   90.00
#
_symmetry.space_group_name_H-M   'P 1'
#
loop_
_entity.id
_entity.type
_entity.pdbx_description
1 polymer ?
#
loop_
_entity_poly.entity_id
_entity_poly.type
_entity_poly.pdbx_seq_one_letter_code
_entity_poly.pdbx_strand_id
1 'polypeptide(L)'
;KNHVRKALNKDIDFHIAQPHEYETFYEERHKVSQMKWFNIISKHTYLKLMNYLTENKCGNIFIASKDGVLLGWSIAIYQEDTLTYLYGFSNRDERFRNVGVHQFIKYKMFSWARENGLQYLDLFGWAPTGFPEHPLTSVSAFKESLWGTKIEWYGNYDIVLNPTLYYSSKTIYRWKRKK
;
A
#
# COMPACT_ATOMS: atom_id res chain seq x y z
N LYS A 1 12.12 3.68 15.41
CA LYS A 1 12.00 4.92 16.25
C LYS A 1 12.63 6.14 15.57
N ASN A 2 13.87 6.08 15.09
CA ASN A 2 14.58 7.26 14.57
C ASN A 2 13.96 7.89 13.32
N HIS A 3 13.46 7.09 12.36
CA HIS A 3 12.87 7.62 11.12
C HIS A 3 11.57 8.39 11.36
N VAL A 4 10.68 7.87 12.20
CA VAL A 4 9.42 8.57 12.54
C VAL A 4 9.72 9.86 13.28
N ARG A 5 10.61 9.83 14.30
CA ARG A 5 11.00 11.05 15.04
C ARG A 5 11.63 12.11 14.13
N LYS A 6 12.49 11.71 13.20
CA LYS A 6 13.09 12.62 12.21
C LYS A 6 12.03 13.24 11.30
N ALA A 7 11.03 12.46 10.89
CA ALA A 7 9.96 12.95 10.04
C ALA A 7 9.00 13.88 10.78
N LEU A 8 8.67 13.59 12.04
CA LEU A 8 7.82 14.44 12.88
C LEU A 8 8.42 15.84 13.11
N ASN A 9 9.76 15.96 13.08
CA ASN A 9 10.46 17.23 13.26
C ASN A 9 10.69 18.01 11.95
N LYS A 10 10.07 17.59 10.82
CA LYS A 10 10.33 18.17 9.49
C LYS A 10 9.16 18.95 8.90
N ASP A 11 8.19 19.34 9.72
CA ASP A 11 6.99 20.07 9.28
C ASP A 11 6.36 19.45 8.03
N ILE A 12 6.03 18.15 8.15
CA ILE A 12 5.34 17.41 7.12
C ILE A 12 3.84 17.52 7.38
N ASP A 13 3.13 18.06 6.43
CA ASP A 13 1.67 18.07 6.43
C ASP A 13 1.12 16.66 6.24
N PHE A 14 0.06 16.36 6.98
CA PHE A 14 -0.63 15.09 6.87
C PHE A 14 -2.14 15.30 6.91
N HIS A 15 -2.83 14.81 5.89
CA HIS A 15 -4.29 14.93 5.79
C HIS A 15 -4.91 13.74 5.05
N ILE A 16 -6.23 13.64 5.10
CA ILE A 16 -7.02 12.71 4.28
C ILE A 16 -7.37 13.41 2.98
N ALA A 17 -7.06 12.75 1.87
CA ALA A 17 -7.25 13.27 0.53
C ALA A 17 -8.69 13.66 0.21
N GLN A 18 -8.84 14.73 -0.54
CA GLN A 18 -10.10 15.15 -1.13
C GLN A 18 -10.21 14.65 -2.59
N PRO A 19 -11.42 14.48 -3.15
CA PRO A 19 -11.60 13.93 -4.49
C PRO A 19 -10.82 14.63 -5.61
N HIS A 20 -10.61 15.95 -5.51
CA HIS A 20 -9.86 16.72 -6.49
C HIS A 20 -8.35 16.39 -6.53
N GLU A 21 -7.82 15.71 -5.51
CA GLU A 21 -6.42 15.32 -5.41
C GLU A 21 -6.13 13.94 -6.03
N TYR A 22 -7.17 13.10 -6.27
CA TYR A 22 -6.99 11.70 -6.63
C TYR A 22 -6.27 11.48 -7.96
N GLU A 23 -6.49 12.34 -8.95
CA GLU A 23 -5.80 12.26 -10.23
C GLU A 23 -4.29 12.43 -10.10
N THR A 24 -3.87 13.44 -9.33
CA THR A 24 -2.45 13.68 -9.06
C THR A 24 -1.77 12.46 -8.46
N PHE A 25 -2.45 11.74 -7.56
CA PHE A 25 -1.89 10.53 -6.94
C PHE A 25 -1.71 9.40 -7.94
N TYR A 26 -2.68 9.20 -8.84
CA TYR A 26 -2.54 8.22 -9.89
C TYR A 26 -1.35 8.54 -10.80
N GLU A 27 -1.23 9.78 -11.23
CA GLU A 27 -0.17 10.22 -12.15
C GLU A 27 1.23 10.05 -11.56
N GLU A 28 1.43 10.41 -10.31
CA GLU A 28 2.71 10.22 -9.63
C GLU A 28 3.05 8.71 -9.49
N ARG A 29 2.06 7.87 -9.18
CA ARG A 29 2.26 6.42 -9.15
C ARG A 29 2.55 5.87 -10.54
N HIS A 30 1.88 6.36 -11.57
CA HIS A 30 2.08 5.93 -12.96
C HIS A 30 3.50 6.25 -13.43
N LYS A 31 4.03 7.44 -13.14
CA LYS A 31 5.42 7.80 -13.42
C LYS A 31 6.41 6.78 -12.81
N VAL A 32 6.23 6.44 -11.53
CA VAL A 32 7.09 5.45 -10.86
C VAL A 32 6.90 4.04 -11.43
N SER A 33 5.69 3.66 -11.83
CA SER A 33 5.45 2.35 -12.44
C SER A 33 6.20 2.19 -13.76
N GLN A 34 6.23 3.23 -14.57
CA GLN A 34 6.99 3.24 -15.82
C GLN A 34 8.50 3.14 -15.56
N MET A 35 9.03 3.87 -14.58
CA MET A 35 10.46 3.80 -14.23
C MET A 35 10.89 2.42 -13.71
N LYS A 36 10.00 1.69 -13.06
CA LYS A 36 10.29 0.39 -12.41
C LYS A 36 9.70 -0.82 -13.12
N TRP A 37 9.10 -0.62 -14.28
CA TRP A 37 8.55 -1.68 -15.13
C TRP A 37 7.56 -2.61 -14.39
N PHE A 38 6.66 -2.06 -13.57
CA PHE A 38 5.57 -2.82 -12.97
C PHE A 38 4.20 -2.31 -13.41
N ASN A 39 3.26 -3.24 -13.56
CA ASN A 39 1.90 -2.90 -13.95
C ASN A 39 1.11 -2.31 -12.79
N ILE A 40 0.33 -1.27 -13.08
CA ILE A 40 -0.69 -0.73 -12.17
C ILE A 40 -2.07 -0.86 -12.81
N ILE A 41 -3.10 -0.86 -11.97
CA ILE A 41 -4.48 -0.84 -12.46
C ILE A 41 -4.77 0.44 -13.24
N SER A 42 -5.74 0.42 -14.14
CA SER A 42 -6.08 1.58 -14.97
C SER A 42 -6.48 2.81 -14.15
N LYS A 43 -6.27 4.02 -14.71
CA LYS A 43 -6.68 5.29 -14.06
C LYS A 43 -8.16 5.24 -13.66
N HIS A 44 -9.02 4.79 -14.57
CA HIS A 44 -10.45 4.68 -14.30
C HIS A 44 -10.75 3.78 -13.09
N THR A 45 -10.17 2.59 -13.04
CA THR A 45 -10.38 1.65 -11.92
C THR A 45 -9.85 2.22 -10.61
N TYR A 46 -8.72 2.91 -10.67
CA TYR A 46 -8.08 3.51 -9.51
C TYR A 46 -8.92 4.64 -8.91
N LEU A 47 -9.39 5.57 -9.75
CA LEU A 47 -10.27 6.66 -9.32
C LEU A 47 -11.61 6.15 -8.81
N LYS A 48 -12.18 5.13 -9.49
CA LYS A 48 -13.41 4.47 -9.02
C LYS A 48 -13.24 3.85 -7.64
N LEU A 49 -12.10 3.20 -7.37
CA LEU A 49 -11.79 2.67 -6.05
C LEU A 49 -11.74 3.79 -5.00
N MET A 50 -11.00 4.86 -5.27
CA MET A 50 -10.85 5.97 -4.31
C MET A 50 -12.19 6.62 -3.98
N ASN A 51 -13.01 6.91 -4.99
CA ASN A 51 -14.34 7.48 -4.80
C ASN A 51 -15.22 6.52 -3.99
N TYR A 52 -15.25 5.24 -4.37
CA TYR A 52 -16.02 4.24 -3.65
C TYR A 52 -15.67 4.17 -2.15
N LEU A 53 -14.39 4.17 -1.82
CA LEU A 53 -13.93 4.08 -0.44
C LEU A 53 -14.39 5.27 0.41
N THR A 54 -14.33 6.46 -0.15
CA THR A 54 -14.69 7.70 0.56
C THR A 54 -16.20 7.90 0.63
N GLU A 55 -16.93 7.66 -0.45
CA GLU A 55 -18.39 7.75 -0.52
C GLU A 55 -19.08 6.76 0.43
N ASN A 56 -18.57 5.52 0.49
CA ASN A 56 -19.10 4.47 1.36
C ASN A 56 -18.48 4.46 2.76
N LYS A 57 -17.60 5.42 3.07
CA LYS A 57 -16.94 5.53 4.37
C LYS A 57 -16.28 4.21 4.83
N CYS A 58 -15.68 3.48 3.90
CA CYS A 58 -15.00 2.20 4.17
C CYS A 58 -13.49 2.25 3.91
N GLY A 59 -12.94 3.42 3.64
CA GLY A 59 -11.51 3.62 3.47
C GLY A 59 -11.13 5.09 3.34
N ASN A 60 -9.84 5.34 3.44
CA ASN A 60 -9.26 6.68 3.30
C ASN A 60 -7.98 6.64 2.47
N ILE A 61 -7.67 7.79 1.88
CA ILE A 61 -6.39 8.06 1.24
C ILE A 61 -5.64 9.06 2.11
N PHE A 62 -4.55 8.62 2.70
CA PHE A 62 -3.70 9.43 3.57
C PHE A 62 -2.56 10.05 2.79
N ILE A 63 -2.33 11.32 2.96
CA ILE A 63 -1.33 12.11 2.23
C ILE A 63 -0.30 12.66 3.18
N ALA A 64 0.95 12.69 2.72
CA ALA A 64 2.02 13.48 3.31
C ALA A 64 2.59 14.42 2.26
N SER A 65 2.66 15.71 2.56
CA SER A 65 3.24 16.74 1.71
C SER A 65 4.14 17.67 2.52
N LYS A 66 4.98 18.42 1.81
CA LYS A 66 5.79 19.48 2.41
C LYS A 66 6.02 20.58 1.38
N ASP A 67 5.79 21.81 1.79
CA ASP A 67 5.96 23.00 0.94
C ASP A 67 5.24 22.86 -0.42
N GLY A 68 4.02 22.30 -0.41
CA GLY A 68 3.22 22.02 -1.60
C GLY A 68 3.68 20.82 -2.44
N VAL A 69 4.77 20.12 -2.04
CA VAL A 69 5.28 18.94 -2.75
C VAL A 69 4.71 17.67 -2.14
N LEU A 70 4.09 16.82 -2.96
CA LEU A 70 3.62 15.50 -2.54
C LEU A 70 4.82 14.60 -2.20
N LEU A 71 4.95 14.23 -0.93
CA LEU A 71 5.99 13.31 -0.47
C LEU A 71 5.57 11.84 -0.55
N GLY A 72 4.30 11.58 -0.35
CA GLY A 72 3.76 10.24 -0.43
C GLY A 72 2.30 10.15 -0.02
N TRP A 73 1.70 9.00 -0.32
CA TRP A 73 0.33 8.70 0.06
C TRP A 73 0.14 7.21 0.34
N SER A 74 -0.97 6.90 1.00
CA SER A 74 -1.39 5.51 1.27
C SER A 74 -2.90 5.39 1.19
N ILE A 75 -3.38 4.37 0.47
CA ILE A 75 -4.78 3.96 0.49
C ILE A 75 -4.93 2.88 1.54
N ALA A 76 -5.93 3.02 2.39
CA ALA A 76 -6.32 1.99 3.35
C ALA A 76 -7.83 1.83 3.38
N ILE A 77 -8.26 0.59 3.62
CA ILE A 77 -9.66 0.25 3.90
C ILE A 77 -9.81 -0.06 5.38
N TYR A 78 -10.99 0.15 5.92
CA TYR A 78 -11.31 -0.28 7.27
C TYR A 78 -12.55 -1.15 7.27
N GLN A 79 -12.47 -2.20 8.05
CA GLN A 79 -13.54 -3.15 8.26
C GLN A 79 -13.48 -3.59 9.73
N GLU A 80 -14.63 -3.54 10.39
CA GLU A 80 -14.72 -3.82 11.81
C GLU A 80 -13.75 -2.94 12.62
N ASP A 81 -12.77 -3.52 13.28
CA ASP A 81 -11.78 -2.85 14.11
C ASP A 81 -10.39 -2.71 13.48
N THR A 82 -10.28 -3.01 12.18
CA THR A 82 -9.02 -3.11 11.46
C THR A 82 -8.90 -2.10 10.33
N LEU A 83 -7.80 -1.35 10.30
CA LEU A 83 -7.37 -0.54 9.15
C LEU A 83 -6.36 -1.33 8.32
N THR A 84 -6.71 -1.72 7.09
CA THR A 84 -5.84 -2.48 6.18
C THR A 84 -5.19 -1.57 5.15
N TYR A 85 -3.87 -1.50 5.13
CA TYR A 85 -3.10 -0.81 4.11
C TYR A 85 -3.11 -1.57 2.79
N LEU A 86 -3.60 -0.96 1.70
CA LEU A 86 -3.66 -1.60 0.38
C LEU A 86 -2.51 -1.16 -0.53
N TYR A 87 -2.40 0.15 -0.76
CA TYR A 87 -1.47 0.73 -1.71
C TYR A 87 -0.78 1.94 -1.11
N GLY A 88 0.41 2.24 -1.61
CA GLY A 88 1.10 3.45 -1.25
C GLY A 88 2.18 3.82 -2.25
N PHE A 89 2.59 5.05 -2.11
CA PHE A 89 3.61 5.70 -2.91
C PHE A 89 4.49 6.55 -2.00
N SER A 90 5.76 6.70 -2.34
CA SER A 90 6.59 7.77 -1.83
C SER A 90 7.41 8.37 -2.96
N ASN A 91 7.52 9.67 -2.92
CA ASN A 91 8.37 10.44 -3.81
C ASN A 91 9.81 9.93 -3.72
N ARG A 92 10.47 9.79 -4.88
CA ARG A 92 11.84 9.29 -5.02
C ARG A 92 12.86 10.40 -5.20
N ASP A 93 12.43 11.65 -5.15
CA ASP A 93 13.32 12.81 -5.22
C ASP A 93 14.37 12.71 -4.10
N GLU A 94 15.64 12.91 -4.46
CA GLU A 94 16.77 12.79 -3.52
C GLU A 94 16.66 13.75 -2.35
N ARG A 95 16.03 14.92 -2.55
CA ARG A 95 15.77 15.92 -1.50
C ARG A 95 14.98 15.31 -0.32
N PHE A 96 14.16 14.29 -0.59
CA PHE A 96 13.28 13.66 0.40
C PHE A 96 13.71 12.23 0.76
N ARG A 97 14.81 11.72 0.22
CA ARG A 97 15.26 10.34 0.41
C ARG A 97 15.40 9.92 1.88
N ASN A 98 15.83 10.85 2.72
CA ASN A 98 16.10 10.59 4.15
C ASN A 98 14.99 11.08 5.10
N VAL A 99 13.82 11.42 4.56
CA VAL A 99 12.71 11.96 5.37
C VAL A 99 11.98 10.86 6.12
N GLY A 100 12.00 9.62 5.64
CA GLY A 100 11.26 8.51 6.27
C GLY A 100 9.74 8.62 6.05
N VAL A 101 9.32 9.12 4.88
CA VAL A 101 7.91 9.39 4.55
C VAL A 101 7.01 8.18 4.74
N HIS A 102 7.45 6.99 4.33
CA HIS A 102 6.67 5.77 4.51
C HIS A 102 6.39 5.44 5.98
N GLN A 103 7.41 5.55 6.83
CA GLN A 103 7.27 5.33 8.27
C GLN A 103 6.38 6.40 8.90
N PHE A 104 6.52 7.65 8.47
CA PHE A 104 5.70 8.76 8.93
C PHE A 104 4.22 8.53 8.60
N ILE A 105 3.88 8.20 7.35
CA ILE A 105 2.50 7.94 6.94
C ILE A 105 1.92 6.77 7.74
N LYS A 106 2.67 5.67 7.91
CA LYS A 106 2.18 4.51 8.70
C LYS A 106 1.95 4.88 10.18
N TYR A 107 2.85 5.66 10.76
CA TYR A 107 2.66 6.16 12.11
C TYR A 107 1.39 7.03 12.23
N LYS A 108 1.18 7.95 11.29
CA LYS A 108 -0.01 8.80 11.26
C LYS A 108 -1.30 8.01 11.00
N MET A 109 -1.26 7.01 10.11
CA MET A 109 -2.37 6.07 9.89
C MET A 109 -2.72 5.30 11.17
N PHE A 110 -1.71 4.83 11.91
CA PHE A 110 -1.92 4.17 13.19
C PHE A 110 -2.55 5.10 14.22
N SER A 111 -2.06 6.33 14.34
CA SER A 111 -2.64 7.35 15.23
C SER A 111 -4.10 7.62 14.88
N TRP A 112 -4.38 7.83 13.60
CA TRP A 112 -5.73 8.03 13.08
C TRP A 112 -6.65 6.84 13.39
N ALA A 113 -6.18 5.61 13.13
CA ALA A 113 -6.95 4.40 13.40
C ALA A 113 -7.35 4.33 14.89
N ARG A 114 -6.40 4.56 15.79
CA ARG A 114 -6.65 4.58 17.24
C ARG A 114 -7.65 5.67 17.65
N GLU A 115 -7.53 6.86 17.09
CA GLU A 115 -8.44 7.99 17.35
C GLU A 115 -9.86 7.72 16.85
N ASN A 116 -10.01 6.85 15.84
CA ASN A 116 -11.29 6.42 15.29
C ASN A 116 -11.77 5.05 15.82
N GLY A 117 -11.19 4.55 16.93
CA GLY A 117 -11.65 3.35 17.62
C GLY A 117 -11.22 2.03 16.98
N LEU A 118 -10.36 2.06 15.96
CA LEU A 118 -9.79 0.85 15.33
C LEU A 118 -8.65 0.32 16.20
N GLN A 119 -8.58 -1.00 16.34
CA GLN A 119 -7.61 -1.66 17.22
C GLN A 119 -6.35 -2.12 16.47
N TYR A 120 -6.49 -2.43 15.18
CA TYR A 120 -5.44 -3.03 14.38
C TYR A 120 -5.10 -2.19 13.14
N LEU A 121 -3.80 -2.20 12.78
CA LEU A 121 -3.31 -1.76 11.48
C LEU A 121 -2.68 -2.95 10.77
N ASP A 122 -3.40 -3.51 9.78
CA ASP A 122 -2.87 -4.56 8.92
C ASP A 122 -2.03 -3.96 7.79
N LEU A 123 -0.78 -4.34 7.72
CA LEU A 123 0.15 -3.90 6.68
C LEU A 123 0.08 -4.76 5.42
N PHE A 124 -0.86 -5.69 5.36
CA PHE A 124 -1.11 -6.57 4.22
C PHE A 124 0.07 -7.49 3.87
N GLY A 125 0.07 -8.10 2.66
CA GLY A 125 0.95 -9.16 2.22
C GLY A 125 2.43 -9.07 2.63
N TRP A 126 3.02 -10.21 2.85
CA TRP A 126 4.39 -10.44 3.31
C TRP A 126 5.09 -11.44 2.38
N ALA A 127 6.41 -11.37 2.26
CA ALA A 127 7.15 -12.42 1.55
C ALA A 127 7.09 -13.73 2.34
N PRO A 128 6.82 -14.87 1.69
CA PRO A 128 6.84 -16.16 2.36
C PRO A 128 8.22 -16.42 3.01
N THR A 129 8.22 -17.08 4.17
CA THR A 129 9.45 -17.48 4.85
C THR A 129 10.24 -18.46 3.98
N GLY A 130 11.56 -18.31 3.89
CA GLY A 130 12.43 -19.18 3.10
C GLY A 130 12.56 -18.82 1.61
N PHE A 131 11.99 -17.69 1.16
CA PHE A 131 12.10 -17.23 -0.23
C PHE A 131 12.80 -15.86 -0.31
N PRO A 132 14.14 -15.78 -0.19
CA PRO A 132 14.89 -14.52 -0.16
C PRO A 132 14.77 -13.71 -1.46
N GLU A 133 14.59 -14.37 -2.61
CA GLU A 133 14.41 -13.75 -3.93
C GLU A 133 12.97 -13.31 -4.22
N HIS A 134 12.07 -13.40 -3.23
CA HIS A 134 10.68 -13.01 -3.44
C HIS A 134 10.55 -11.50 -3.67
N PRO A 135 9.73 -11.04 -4.64
CA PRO A 135 9.57 -9.60 -4.95
C PRO A 135 9.16 -8.72 -3.75
N LEU A 136 8.53 -9.31 -2.76
CA LEU A 136 8.11 -8.60 -1.53
C LEU A 136 9.17 -8.60 -0.41
N THR A 137 10.36 -9.15 -0.61
CA THR A 137 11.39 -9.25 0.45
C THR A 137 11.75 -7.88 1.02
N SER A 138 11.98 -6.88 0.16
CA SER A 138 12.28 -5.51 0.59
C SER A 138 11.08 -4.83 1.31
N VAL A 139 9.87 -5.18 0.90
CA VAL A 139 8.63 -4.69 1.52
C VAL A 139 8.45 -5.33 2.89
N SER A 140 8.77 -6.62 3.02
CA SER A 140 8.73 -7.33 4.30
C SER A 140 9.71 -6.75 5.32
N ALA A 141 10.96 -6.52 4.92
CA ALA A 141 11.96 -5.85 5.77
C ALA A 141 11.50 -4.46 6.24
N PHE A 142 10.84 -3.69 5.35
CA PHE A 142 10.23 -2.43 5.75
C PHE A 142 9.15 -2.62 6.83
N LYS A 143 8.26 -3.61 6.67
CA LYS A 143 7.19 -3.89 7.64
C LYS A 143 7.74 -4.36 8.98
N GLU A 144 8.78 -5.18 8.99
CA GLU A 144 9.52 -5.57 10.20
C GLU A 144 10.06 -4.35 10.97
N SER A 145 10.53 -3.34 10.25
CA SER A 145 11.04 -2.10 10.88
C SER A 145 9.97 -1.31 11.64
N LEU A 146 8.70 -1.60 11.42
CA LEU A 146 7.55 -1.01 12.13
C LEU A 146 7.13 -1.79 13.37
N TRP A 147 7.82 -2.90 13.68
CA TRP A 147 7.58 -3.77 14.85
C TRP A 147 6.18 -4.38 14.92
N GLY A 148 5.59 -4.65 13.76
CA GLY A 148 4.35 -5.40 13.65
C GLY A 148 4.56 -6.89 13.96
N THR A 149 3.49 -7.55 14.36
CA THR A 149 3.46 -9.01 14.51
C THR A 149 3.15 -9.65 13.15
N LYS A 150 3.98 -10.59 12.71
CA LYS A 150 3.71 -11.39 11.52
C LYS A 150 2.66 -12.44 11.85
N ILE A 151 1.56 -12.44 11.08
CA ILE A 151 0.51 -13.47 11.16
C ILE A 151 0.63 -14.35 9.93
N GLU A 152 0.75 -15.66 10.13
CA GLU A 152 0.75 -16.64 9.06
C GLU A 152 -0.64 -17.27 8.95
N TRP A 153 -1.26 -17.12 7.79
CA TRP A 153 -2.54 -17.73 7.47
C TRP A 153 -2.33 -19.10 6.85
N TYR A 154 -3.32 -19.97 6.94
CA TYR A 154 -3.28 -21.33 6.35
C TYR A 154 -3.11 -21.39 4.83
N GLY A 155 -3.04 -20.26 4.16
CA GLY A 155 -2.90 -20.15 2.71
C GLY A 155 -4.24 -20.22 1.97
N ASN A 156 -4.13 -20.20 0.64
CA ASN A 156 -5.29 -20.29 -0.24
C ASN A 156 -5.43 -21.72 -0.76
N TYR A 157 -6.63 -22.24 -0.74
CA TYR A 157 -6.99 -23.57 -1.27
C TYR A 157 -7.93 -23.41 -2.44
N ASP A 158 -7.65 -24.12 -3.53
CA ASP A 158 -8.54 -24.16 -4.69
C ASP A 158 -9.50 -25.36 -4.56
N ILE A 159 -10.79 -25.09 -4.61
CA ILE A 159 -11.81 -26.14 -4.74
C ILE A 159 -12.01 -26.40 -6.23
N VAL A 160 -11.52 -27.52 -6.71
CA VAL A 160 -11.51 -27.86 -8.14
C VAL A 160 -12.85 -28.50 -8.53
N LEU A 161 -13.76 -27.70 -9.10
CA LEU A 161 -15.06 -28.19 -9.58
C LEU A 161 -14.97 -28.93 -10.92
N ASN A 162 -14.06 -28.50 -11.80
CA ASN A 162 -13.79 -29.13 -13.09
C ASN A 162 -12.29 -29.27 -13.30
N PRO A 163 -11.70 -30.47 -13.13
CA PRO A 163 -10.26 -30.69 -13.24
C PRO A 163 -9.69 -30.30 -14.61
N THR A 164 -10.38 -30.61 -15.70
CA THR A 164 -9.92 -30.33 -17.07
C THR A 164 -9.76 -28.84 -17.28
N LEU A 165 -10.76 -28.03 -16.99
CA LEU A 165 -10.71 -26.57 -17.12
C LEU A 165 -9.69 -25.95 -16.17
N TYR A 166 -9.59 -26.45 -14.95
CA TYR A 166 -8.65 -25.95 -13.95
C TYR A 166 -7.20 -26.13 -14.38
N TYR A 167 -6.80 -27.33 -14.80
CA TYR A 167 -5.41 -27.60 -15.20
C TYR A 167 -5.07 -26.94 -16.56
N SER A 168 -6.02 -26.87 -17.49
CA SER A 168 -5.83 -26.14 -18.75
C SER A 168 -5.59 -24.65 -18.51
N SER A 169 -6.39 -24.01 -17.64
CA SER A 169 -6.23 -22.59 -17.28
C SER A 169 -4.89 -22.33 -16.59
N LYS A 170 -4.47 -23.18 -15.66
CA LYS A 170 -3.14 -23.08 -15.00
C LYS A 170 -1.99 -23.18 -16.00
N THR A 171 -2.09 -24.04 -16.99
CA THR A 171 -1.08 -24.22 -18.03
C THR A 171 -0.97 -22.96 -18.91
N ILE A 172 -2.10 -22.42 -19.37
CA ILE A 172 -2.16 -21.17 -20.14
C ILE A 172 -1.59 -19.99 -19.33
N TYR A 173 -1.94 -19.89 -18.05
CA TYR A 173 -1.45 -18.82 -17.18
C TYR A 173 0.06 -18.89 -16.97
N ARG A 174 0.63 -20.07 -16.74
CA ARG A 174 2.07 -20.30 -16.63
C ARG A 174 2.81 -19.92 -17.93
N TRP A 175 2.24 -20.24 -19.09
CA TRP A 175 2.81 -19.90 -20.38
C TRP A 175 2.85 -18.40 -20.63
N LYS A 176 1.79 -17.67 -20.28
CA LYS A 176 1.73 -16.20 -20.40
C LYS A 176 2.71 -15.46 -19.46
N ARG A 177 3.08 -16.05 -18.34
CA ARG A 177 4.05 -15.45 -17.39
C ARG A 177 5.52 -15.67 -17.79
N LYS A 178 5.79 -16.54 -18.73
CA LYS A 178 7.16 -16.80 -19.25
C LYS A 178 7.51 -15.95 -20.46
N LYS A 179 6.57 -15.19 -21.00
CA LYS A 179 6.80 -14.17 -22.03
C LYS A 179 6.84 -12.79 -21.38
#